data_9bf81311dda9c2b68b0f410c4d1a7d33
#
_entry.id   9bf81311dda9c2b68b0f410c4d1a7d33
#
_cell.length_a   1.000
_cell.length_b   1.000
_cell.length_c   1.000
_cell.angle_alpha   90.00
_cell.angle_beta   90.00
_cell.angle_gamma   90.00
#
_symmetry.space_group_name_H-M   'P 1'
#
loop_
_entity.id
_entity.type
_entity.pdbx_description
1 polymer ?
#
loop_
_entity_poly.entity_id
_entity_poly.type
_entity_poly.pdbx_seq_one_letter_code
_entity_poly.pdbx_strand_id
1 'polypeptide(L)'
;MAEALKELYPGIQFGFGPAVENGFFYDVMPKQGDVISENDFPKIEAKMKELAKKNEAVVRREVSKAEALVEFKADGQEYKCEHIEEDLEDGTISTYTQGNFTDLCRGPHLMNTGAIKAVKITSVAGAFWRGDAKRDQMTRIYGISFPKKSMLDEYLLMLEEAKKRDHRKIGKEMELFMFSDRVGKGLPIWLAKGTQLRLRLQEMLRKMLKPYNYEEVITPGIGGKSLYVTSGHYAHYGKDAFQPIHTPEEDEEYMLKP
;
A
#
# COMPACT_ATOMS: atom_id res chain seq x y z
N MET A 1 5.87 -11.39 -12.80
CA MET A 1 5.36 -10.10 -13.33
C MET A 1 6.47 -9.29 -13.98
N ALA A 2 7.56 -9.01 -13.31
CA ALA A 2 8.67 -8.23 -13.89
C ALA A 2 9.22 -8.81 -15.20
N GLU A 3 9.51 -10.10 -15.26
CA GLU A 3 9.90 -10.77 -16.51
C GLU A 3 8.86 -10.60 -17.64
N ALA A 4 7.57 -10.76 -17.31
CA ALA A 4 6.49 -10.54 -18.29
C ALA A 4 6.47 -9.08 -18.80
N LEU A 5 6.70 -8.13 -17.93
CA LEU A 5 6.79 -6.72 -18.31
C LEU A 5 8.03 -6.44 -19.17
N LYS A 6 9.17 -7.03 -18.85
CA LYS A 6 10.40 -6.91 -19.66
C LYS A 6 10.22 -7.42 -21.10
N GLU A 7 9.52 -8.56 -21.25
CA GLU A 7 9.23 -9.10 -22.60
C GLU A 7 8.18 -8.29 -23.37
N LEU A 8 7.20 -7.71 -22.68
CA LEU A 8 6.12 -6.94 -23.31
C LEU A 8 6.46 -5.48 -23.61
N TYR A 9 7.37 -4.90 -22.82
CA TYR A 9 7.78 -3.51 -22.91
C TYR A 9 9.31 -3.40 -22.97
N PRO A 10 9.92 -3.60 -24.13
CA PRO A 10 11.38 -3.52 -24.27
C PRO A 10 11.94 -2.17 -23.84
N GLY A 11 12.95 -2.19 -22.96
CA GLY A 11 13.54 -0.98 -22.38
C GLY A 11 12.84 -0.43 -21.16
N ILE A 12 11.85 -1.17 -20.57
CA ILE A 12 11.28 -0.85 -19.27
C ILE A 12 12.35 -0.93 -18.19
N GLN A 13 12.32 0.01 -17.26
CA GLN A 13 13.20 0.00 -16.10
C GLN A 13 12.44 -0.42 -14.84
N PHE A 14 13.16 -1.05 -13.92
CA PHE A 14 12.60 -1.65 -12.72
C PHE A 14 13.07 -0.92 -11.46
N GLY A 15 12.12 -0.54 -10.62
CA GLY A 15 12.35 -0.04 -9.27
C GLY A 15 12.31 -1.15 -8.22
N PHE A 16 11.36 -1.06 -7.29
CA PHE A 16 11.16 -2.03 -6.21
C PHE A 16 9.90 -2.87 -6.41
N GLY A 17 9.97 -4.14 -5.95
CA GLY A 17 8.87 -5.09 -6.08
C GLY A 17 8.68 -5.98 -4.86
N PRO A 18 8.39 -5.43 -3.65
CA PRO A 18 8.21 -6.23 -2.46
C PRO A 18 6.87 -6.96 -2.45
N ALA A 19 6.82 -8.06 -1.69
CA ALA A 19 5.58 -8.63 -1.21
C ALA A 19 5.00 -7.73 -0.11
N VAL A 20 3.67 -7.61 -0.08
CA VAL A 20 2.91 -6.86 0.92
C VAL A 20 1.81 -7.75 1.49
N GLU A 21 1.16 -7.33 2.58
CA GLU A 21 0.15 -8.13 3.29
C GLU A 21 -0.93 -8.70 2.35
N ASN A 22 -1.39 -7.91 1.38
CA ASN A 22 -2.46 -8.30 0.46
C ASN A 22 -1.97 -8.53 -0.98
N GLY A 23 -0.77 -9.10 -1.15
CA GLY A 23 -0.23 -9.41 -2.48
C GLY A 23 1.19 -8.94 -2.69
N PHE A 24 1.43 -8.30 -3.82
CA PHE A 24 2.73 -7.73 -4.19
C PHE A 24 2.52 -6.53 -5.10
N PHE A 25 3.52 -5.69 -5.23
CA PHE A 25 3.57 -4.69 -6.30
C PHE A 25 4.94 -4.67 -6.96
N TYR A 26 5.03 -3.97 -8.07
CA TYR A 26 6.29 -3.64 -8.70
C TYR A 26 6.24 -2.22 -9.28
N ASP A 27 7.26 -1.43 -8.98
CA ASP A 27 7.45 -0.09 -9.52
C ASP A 27 8.25 -0.19 -10.80
N VAL A 28 7.72 0.33 -11.87
CA VAL A 28 8.36 0.30 -13.18
C VAL A 28 8.33 1.68 -13.84
N MET A 29 9.33 1.95 -14.66
CA MET A 29 9.37 3.10 -15.55
C MET A 29 9.30 2.59 -16.99
N PRO A 30 8.14 2.69 -17.65
CA PRO A 30 8.03 2.41 -19.08
C PRO A 30 8.91 3.37 -19.89
N LYS A 31 9.32 2.92 -21.07
CA LYS A 31 10.04 3.79 -22.01
C LYS A 31 9.16 4.99 -22.38
N GLN A 32 9.79 6.12 -22.69
CA GLN A 32 9.07 7.33 -23.07
C GLN A 32 8.10 7.06 -24.24
N GLY A 33 6.83 7.36 -24.03
CA GLY A 33 5.74 7.11 -24.97
C GLY A 33 4.91 5.86 -24.67
N ASP A 34 5.41 4.94 -23.84
CA ASP A 34 4.64 3.77 -23.39
C ASP A 34 3.88 4.09 -22.10
N VAL A 35 2.63 3.66 -22.02
CA VAL A 35 1.77 3.81 -20.84
C VAL A 35 1.19 2.44 -20.48
N ILE A 36 1.35 2.04 -19.23
CA ILE A 36 0.73 0.82 -18.70
C ILE A 36 -0.54 1.21 -17.96
N SER A 37 -1.66 0.68 -18.41
CA SER A 37 -3.00 0.96 -17.87
C SER A 37 -3.74 -0.33 -17.52
N GLU A 38 -4.94 -0.21 -16.96
CA GLU A 38 -5.81 -1.37 -16.67
C GLU A 38 -6.16 -2.18 -17.93
N ASN A 39 -6.15 -1.57 -19.12
CA ASN A 39 -6.40 -2.24 -20.38
C ASN A 39 -5.31 -3.28 -20.72
N ASP A 40 -4.11 -3.12 -20.18
CA ASP A 40 -2.97 -4.01 -20.42
C ASP A 40 -2.96 -5.24 -19.50
N PHE A 41 -3.76 -5.23 -18.43
CA PHE A 41 -3.77 -6.32 -17.44
C PHE A 41 -3.99 -7.71 -18.06
N PRO A 42 -4.96 -7.92 -18.96
CA PRO A 42 -5.15 -9.22 -19.55
C PRO A 42 -3.92 -9.72 -20.34
N LYS A 43 -3.23 -8.82 -21.04
CA LYS A 43 -2.02 -9.12 -21.81
C LYS A 43 -0.86 -9.51 -20.88
N ILE A 44 -0.65 -8.74 -19.80
CA ILE A 44 0.40 -9.01 -18.82
C ILE A 44 0.12 -10.33 -18.09
N GLU A 45 -1.11 -10.56 -17.64
CA GLU A 45 -1.52 -11.82 -16.97
C GLU A 45 -1.37 -13.04 -17.89
N ALA A 46 -1.68 -12.90 -19.18
CA ALA A 46 -1.48 -13.97 -20.16
C ALA A 46 0.00 -14.32 -20.29
N LYS A 47 0.87 -13.31 -20.37
CA LYS A 47 2.32 -13.49 -20.42
C LYS A 47 2.86 -14.11 -19.13
N MET A 48 2.40 -13.66 -17.96
CA MET A 48 2.78 -14.28 -16.68
C MET A 48 2.41 -15.75 -16.61
N LYS A 49 1.23 -16.14 -17.12
CA LYS A 49 0.80 -17.54 -17.19
C LYS A 49 1.63 -18.36 -18.20
N GLU A 50 2.01 -17.76 -19.31
CA GLU A 50 2.91 -18.38 -20.29
C GLU A 50 4.27 -18.69 -19.65
N LEU A 51 4.89 -17.71 -19.01
CA LEU A 51 6.17 -17.86 -18.31
C LEU A 51 6.10 -18.90 -17.17
N ALA A 52 5.02 -18.87 -16.38
CA ALA A 52 4.82 -19.88 -15.35
C ALA A 52 4.77 -21.32 -15.90
N LYS A 53 4.19 -21.52 -17.10
CA LYS A 53 4.14 -22.84 -17.75
C LYS A 53 5.51 -23.36 -18.20
N LYS A 54 6.48 -22.47 -18.45
CA LYS A 54 7.85 -22.87 -18.80
C LYS A 54 8.55 -23.62 -17.66
N ASN A 55 8.07 -23.42 -16.42
CA ASN A 55 8.58 -24.07 -15.21
C ASN A 55 10.10 -23.85 -15.03
N GLU A 56 10.55 -22.64 -15.25
CA GLU A 56 11.95 -22.26 -15.15
C GLU A 56 12.41 -22.24 -13.69
N ALA A 57 13.61 -22.75 -13.47
CA ALA A 57 14.23 -22.70 -12.14
C ALA A 57 14.53 -21.27 -11.76
N VAL A 58 14.34 -20.94 -10.46
CA VAL A 58 14.72 -19.66 -9.89
C VAL A 58 16.03 -19.84 -9.13
N VAL A 59 17.09 -19.27 -9.65
CA VAL A 59 18.46 -19.46 -9.16
C VAL A 59 18.91 -18.22 -8.38
N ARG A 60 19.28 -18.42 -7.13
CA ARG A 60 19.90 -17.38 -6.28
C ARG A 60 21.41 -17.37 -6.49
N ARG A 61 21.97 -16.17 -6.64
CA ARG A 61 23.44 -15.95 -6.63
C ARG A 61 23.77 -14.86 -5.62
N GLU A 62 24.90 -15.00 -4.97
CA GLU A 62 25.55 -13.91 -4.23
C GLU A 62 26.61 -13.29 -5.14
N VAL A 63 26.59 -11.98 -5.24
CA VAL A 63 27.45 -11.22 -6.16
C VAL A 63 28.09 -10.06 -5.41
N SER A 64 29.28 -9.67 -5.86
CA SER A 64 29.90 -8.43 -5.39
C SER A 64 29.17 -7.20 -5.93
N LYS A 65 29.34 -6.06 -5.28
CA LYS A 65 28.78 -4.78 -5.74
C LYS A 65 29.24 -4.44 -7.16
N ALA A 66 30.49 -4.71 -7.50
CA ALA A 66 31.05 -4.47 -8.82
C ALA A 66 30.39 -5.36 -9.90
N GLU A 67 30.22 -6.65 -9.62
CA GLU A 67 29.54 -7.59 -10.54
C GLU A 67 28.08 -7.20 -10.75
N ALA A 68 27.34 -6.87 -9.69
CA ALA A 68 25.97 -6.41 -9.78
C ALA A 68 25.84 -5.16 -10.67
N LEU A 69 26.71 -4.16 -10.46
CA LEU A 69 26.70 -2.94 -11.27
C LEU A 69 26.98 -3.22 -12.75
N VAL A 70 27.91 -4.11 -13.06
CA VAL A 70 28.20 -4.49 -14.46
C VAL A 70 26.97 -5.16 -15.09
N GLU A 71 26.33 -6.09 -14.37
CA GLU A 71 25.15 -6.82 -14.86
C GLU A 71 23.97 -5.88 -15.11
N PHE A 72 23.60 -5.03 -14.14
CA PHE A 72 22.46 -4.13 -14.29
C PHE A 72 22.72 -2.94 -15.22
N LYS A 73 23.95 -2.45 -15.35
CA LYS A 73 24.35 -1.46 -16.38
C LYS A 73 24.23 -2.04 -17.78
N ALA A 74 24.65 -3.28 -17.99
CA ALA A 74 24.51 -3.95 -19.28
C ALA A 74 23.03 -4.18 -19.68
N ASP A 75 22.15 -4.38 -18.68
CA ASP A 75 20.71 -4.53 -18.89
C ASP A 75 19.95 -3.17 -18.95
N GLY A 76 20.67 -2.03 -18.83
CA GLY A 76 20.08 -0.68 -18.90
C GLY A 76 19.21 -0.29 -17.71
N GLN A 77 19.41 -0.91 -16.54
CA GLN A 77 18.59 -0.74 -15.33
C GLN A 77 19.15 0.36 -14.41
N GLU A 78 18.94 1.62 -14.77
CA GLU A 78 19.50 2.77 -14.07
C GLU A 78 19.07 2.86 -12.61
N TYR A 79 17.78 2.66 -12.29
CA TYR A 79 17.27 2.68 -10.91
C TYR A 79 17.85 1.55 -10.04
N LYS A 80 18.11 0.39 -10.64
CA LYS A 80 18.82 -0.71 -9.93
C LYS A 80 20.28 -0.33 -9.67
N CYS A 81 20.95 0.31 -10.62
CA CYS A 81 22.31 0.79 -10.43
C CYS A 81 22.40 1.84 -9.32
N GLU A 82 21.51 2.82 -9.33
CA GLU A 82 21.40 3.84 -8.27
C GLU A 82 21.19 3.17 -6.89
N HIS A 83 20.29 2.20 -6.80
CA HIS A 83 20.05 1.47 -5.55
C HIS A 83 21.28 0.70 -5.08
N ILE A 84 22.01 0.04 -5.99
CA ILE A 84 23.24 -0.68 -5.66
C ILE A 84 24.32 0.30 -5.16
N GLU A 85 24.48 1.43 -5.84
CA GLU A 85 25.51 2.40 -5.53
C GLU A 85 25.29 3.09 -4.17
N GLU A 86 24.04 3.48 -3.87
CA GLU A 86 23.72 4.30 -2.71
C GLU A 86 23.30 3.52 -1.46
N ASP A 87 22.59 2.39 -1.62
CA ASP A 87 21.93 1.74 -0.48
C ASP A 87 22.53 0.38 -0.10
N LEU A 88 23.31 -0.26 -0.99
CA LEU A 88 23.81 -1.60 -0.73
C LEU A 88 25.30 -1.61 -0.38
N GLU A 89 25.64 -2.37 0.67
CA GLU A 89 27.01 -2.63 1.05
C GLU A 89 27.56 -3.85 0.28
N ASP A 90 28.87 -3.88 0.06
CA ASP A 90 29.53 -5.02 -0.58
C ASP A 90 29.48 -6.28 0.31
N GLY A 91 29.31 -7.44 -0.33
CA GLY A 91 29.22 -8.73 0.35
C GLY A 91 27.83 -9.15 0.82
N THR A 92 26.79 -8.34 0.60
CA THR A 92 25.39 -8.64 1.01
C THR A 92 24.43 -8.71 -0.16
N ILE A 93 24.91 -8.58 -1.40
CA ILE A 93 24.07 -8.46 -2.58
C ILE A 93 23.72 -9.85 -3.10
N SER A 94 22.44 -10.12 -3.21
CA SER A 94 21.92 -11.33 -3.88
C SER A 94 21.02 -11.00 -5.04
N THR A 95 21.14 -11.79 -6.09
CA THR A 95 20.30 -11.74 -7.29
C THR A 95 19.54 -13.05 -7.46
N TYR A 96 18.38 -12.96 -8.07
CA TYR A 96 17.58 -14.10 -8.45
C TYR A 96 17.33 -14.06 -9.96
N THR A 97 17.69 -15.16 -10.61
CA THR A 97 17.53 -15.31 -12.07
C THR A 97 16.50 -16.39 -12.38
N GLN A 98 15.58 -16.08 -13.26
CA GLN A 98 14.62 -17.01 -13.88
C GLN A 98 14.56 -16.73 -15.37
N GLY A 99 14.71 -17.75 -16.20
CA GLY A 99 14.79 -17.57 -17.65
C GLY A 99 15.85 -16.55 -18.05
N ASN A 100 15.42 -15.49 -18.72
CA ASN A 100 16.26 -14.38 -19.16
C ASN A 100 16.12 -13.11 -18.27
N PHE A 101 15.52 -13.25 -17.11
CA PHE A 101 15.29 -12.14 -16.17
C PHE A 101 16.07 -12.33 -14.87
N THR A 102 16.86 -11.32 -14.52
CA THR A 102 17.59 -11.25 -13.25
C THR A 102 17.16 -10.00 -12.47
N ASP A 103 16.95 -10.15 -11.17
CA ASP A 103 16.62 -9.03 -10.30
C ASP A 103 17.33 -9.11 -8.95
N LEU A 104 17.46 -7.94 -8.30
CA LEU A 104 17.95 -7.82 -6.92
C LEU A 104 16.86 -8.25 -5.94
N CYS A 105 17.14 -9.20 -5.08
CA CYS A 105 16.23 -9.58 -4.02
C CYS A 105 16.95 -10.27 -2.86
N ARG A 106 16.50 -10.02 -1.63
CA ARG A 106 16.96 -10.74 -0.45
C ARG A 106 16.38 -12.16 -0.37
N GLY A 107 15.25 -12.38 -1.02
CA GLY A 107 14.50 -13.63 -1.00
C GLY A 107 13.70 -13.84 0.31
N PRO A 108 13.18 -15.07 0.52
CA PRO A 108 13.29 -16.22 -0.38
C PRO A 108 12.38 -16.12 -1.58
N HIS A 109 12.69 -16.87 -2.62
CA HIS A 109 11.85 -17.05 -3.81
C HIS A 109 11.34 -18.48 -3.94
N LEU A 110 10.36 -18.70 -4.81
CA LEU A 110 9.93 -20.03 -5.23
C LEU A 110 11.08 -20.76 -5.93
N MET A 111 11.10 -22.08 -5.87
CA MET A 111 12.14 -22.89 -6.52
C MET A 111 12.04 -22.84 -8.06
N ASN A 112 10.84 -22.67 -8.59
CA ASN A 112 10.58 -22.55 -10.01
C ASN A 112 9.29 -21.75 -10.28
N THR A 113 9.16 -21.24 -11.51
CA THR A 113 8.01 -20.46 -11.94
C THR A 113 6.73 -21.29 -12.07
N GLY A 114 6.83 -22.61 -12.26
CA GLY A 114 5.71 -23.54 -12.35
C GLY A 114 4.87 -23.68 -11.05
N ALA A 115 5.40 -23.20 -9.92
CA ALA A 115 4.64 -23.12 -8.68
C ALA A 115 3.55 -22.04 -8.69
N ILE A 116 3.65 -21.06 -9.61
CA ILE A 116 2.66 -19.98 -9.77
C ILE A 116 1.43 -20.54 -10.49
N LYS A 117 0.32 -20.75 -9.75
CA LYS A 117 -0.91 -21.36 -10.28
C LYS A 117 -2.00 -20.35 -10.61
N ALA A 118 -2.16 -19.34 -9.78
CA ALA A 118 -3.20 -18.33 -9.92
C ALA A 118 -2.63 -16.95 -9.62
N VAL A 119 -2.75 -16.03 -10.57
CA VAL A 119 -2.26 -14.66 -10.44
C VAL A 119 -3.27 -13.70 -11.07
N LYS A 120 -3.43 -12.53 -10.46
CA LYS A 120 -4.27 -11.45 -10.95
C LYS A 120 -3.57 -10.11 -10.72
N ILE A 121 -3.60 -9.23 -11.71
CA ILE A 121 -3.24 -7.83 -11.54
C ILE A 121 -4.49 -7.10 -11.06
N THR A 122 -4.36 -6.31 -10.01
CA THR A 122 -5.50 -5.71 -9.32
C THR A 122 -5.66 -4.24 -9.59
N SER A 123 -4.57 -3.50 -9.71
CA SER A 123 -4.60 -2.06 -9.97
C SER A 123 -3.25 -1.53 -10.46
N VAL A 124 -3.30 -0.31 -10.97
CA VAL A 124 -2.13 0.50 -11.31
C VAL A 124 -2.25 1.87 -10.65
N ALA A 125 -1.14 2.42 -10.17
CA ALA A 125 -1.07 3.74 -9.54
C ALA A 125 0.27 4.41 -9.86
N GLY A 126 0.32 5.75 -9.74
CA GLY A 126 1.58 6.47 -9.73
C GLY A 126 2.29 6.32 -8.38
N ALA A 127 3.61 6.21 -8.41
CA ALA A 127 4.45 6.22 -7.22
C ALA A 127 5.74 6.99 -7.53
N PHE A 128 6.22 7.80 -6.60
CA PHE A 128 7.50 8.48 -6.79
C PHE A 128 8.66 7.55 -6.43
N TRP A 129 9.73 7.61 -7.21
CA TRP A 129 10.95 6.88 -6.91
C TRP A 129 11.43 7.17 -5.49
N ARG A 130 11.63 6.13 -4.69
CA ARG A 130 11.98 6.21 -3.25
C ARG A 130 11.00 7.03 -2.39
N GLY A 131 9.77 7.26 -2.86
CA GLY A 131 8.77 8.04 -2.15
C GLY A 131 9.01 9.56 -2.15
N ASP A 132 9.99 10.05 -2.90
CA ASP A 132 10.30 11.48 -2.98
C ASP A 132 9.56 12.12 -4.17
N ALA A 133 8.62 13.03 -3.88
CA ALA A 133 7.83 13.75 -4.88
C ALA A 133 8.63 14.64 -5.85
N LYS A 134 9.93 14.85 -5.59
CA LYS A 134 10.84 15.58 -6.48
C LYS A 134 11.54 14.69 -7.50
N ARG A 135 11.41 13.36 -7.35
CA ARG A 135 12.00 12.35 -8.22
C ARG A 135 10.99 11.86 -9.25
N ASP A 136 11.43 10.97 -10.14
CA ASP A 136 10.63 10.43 -11.22
C ASP A 136 9.36 9.74 -10.71
N GLN A 137 8.27 9.97 -11.43
CA GLN A 137 7.01 9.31 -11.17
C GLN A 137 6.98 7.98 -11.91
N MET A 138 7.07 6.87 -11.18
CA MET A 138 6.98 5.52 -11.68
C MET A 138 5.54 5.02 -11.74
N THR A 139 5.33 3.96 -12.50
CA THR A 139 4.07 3.20 -12.53
C THR A 139 4.16 2.04 -11.55
N ARG A 140 3.32 2.01 -10.53
CA ARG A 140 3.20 0.91 -9.57
C ARG A 140 2.08 -0.03 -9.96
N ILE A 141 2.43 -1.28 -10.21
CA ILE A 141 1.49 -2.33 -10.63
C ILE A 141 1.29 -3.29 -9.47
N TYR A 142 0.05 -3.40 -8.98
CA TYR A 142 -0.33 -4.32 -7.90
C TYR A 142 -0.84 -5.63 -8.44
N GLY A 143 -0.51 -6.71 -7.76
CA GLY A 143 -0.98 -8.04 -8.08
C GLY A 143 -1.14 -8.93 -6.85
N ILE A 144 -1.88 -10.00 -7.05
CA ILE A 144 -2.10 -11.04 -6.04
C ILE A 144 -1.84 -12.42 -6.66
N SER A 145 -1.42 -13.35 -5.82
CA SER A 145 -1.18 -14.73 -6.25
C SER A 145 -1.67 -15.71 -5.19
N PHE A 146 -2.25 -16.82 -5.65
CA PHE A 146 -2.72 -17.90 -4.79
C PHE A 146 -2.25 -19.27 -5.29
N PRO A 147 -2.10 -20.26 -4.40
CA PRO A 147 -1.71 -21.62 -4.76
C PRO A 147 -2.73 -22.34 -5.67
N LYS A 148 -4.00 -21.90 -5.65
CA LYS A 148 -5.10 -22.48 -6.43
C LYS A 148 -5.99 -21.39 -7.01
N LYS A 149 -6.53 -21.65 -8.20
CA LYS A 149 -7.46 -20.72 -8.85
C LYS A 149 -8.72 -20.49 -8.02
N SER A 150 -9.29 -21.52 -7.39
CA SER A 150 -10.47 -21.38 -6.53
C SER A 150 -10.27 -20.37 -5.38
N MET A 151 -9.08 -20.36 -4.76
CA MET A 151 -8.75 -19.40 -3.70
C MET A 151 -8.67 -17.97 -4.25
N LEU A 152 -8.13 -17.79 -5.45
CA LEU A 152 -8.12 -16.48 -6.11
C LEU A 152 -9.54 -16.01 -6.42
N ASP A 153 -10.37 -16.88 -6.98
CA ASP A 153 -11.75 -16.56 -7.35
C ASP A 153 -12.58 -16.19 -6.10
N GLU A 154 -12.41 -16.92 -4.99
CA GLU A 154 -13.03 -16.63 -3.70
C GLU A 154 -12.57 -15.26 -3.14
N TYR A 155 -11.28 -14.97 -3.20
CA TYR A 155 -10.74 -13.69 -2.77
C TYR A 155 -11.26 -12.51 -3.61
N LEU A 156 -11.35 -12.67 -4.92
CA LEU A 156 -11.90 -11.64 -5.81
C LEU A 156 -13.39 -11.41 -5.53
N LEU A 157 -14.16 -12.48 -5.29
CA LEU A 157 -15.55 -12.36 -4.88
C LEU A 157 -15.69 -11.61 -3.54
N MET A 158 -14.83 -11.92 -2.57
CA MET A 158 -14.79 -11.21 -1.28
C MET A 158 -14.52 -9.71 -1.48
N LEU A 159 -13.58 -9.33 -2.37
CA LEU A 159 -13.29 -7.92 -2.68
C LEU A 159 -14.48 -7.22 -3.34
N GLU A 160 -15.19 -7.89 -4.25
CA GLU A 160 -16.41 -7.34 -4.86
C GLU A 160 -17.51 -7.13 -3.82
N GLU A 161 -17.71 -8.10 -2.95
CA GLU A 161 -18.66 -7.97 -1.84
C GLU A 161 -18.28 -6.85 -0.87
N ALA A 162 -16.98 -6.70 -0.56
CA ALA A 162 -16.47 -5.61 0.27
C ALA A 162 -16.77 -4.23 -0.37
N LYS A 163 -16.60 -4.09 -1.68
CA LYS A 163 -16.96 -2.85 -2.40
C LYS A 163 -18.45 -2.52 -2.31
N LYS A 164 -19.32 -3.54 -2.38
CA LYS A 164 -20.78 -3.35 -2.22
C LYS A 164 -21.14 -2.89 -0.80
N ARG A 165 -20.34 -3.29 0.20
CA ARG A 165 -20.51 -2.96 1.62
C ARG A 165 -19.76 -1.72 2.07
N ASP A 166 -19.23 -0.92 1.15
CA ASP A 166 -18.54 0.34 1.50
C ASP A 166 -19.49 1.25 2.29
N HIS A 167 -19.11 1.52 3.54
CA HIS A 167 -19.91 2.34 4.46
C HIS A 167 -20.19 3.75 3.93
N ARG A 168 -19.31 4.30 3.09
CA ARG A 168 -19.49 5.62 2.48
C ARG A 168 -20.64 5.61 1.48
N LYS A 169 -20.74 4.52 0.68
CA LYS A 169 -21.84 4.30 -0.25
C LYS A 169 -23.15 4.03 0.49
N ILE A 170 -23.15 3.02 1.35
CA ILE A 170 -24.32 2.61 2.13
C ILE A 170 -24.80 3.75 3.02
N GLY A 171 -23.90 4.44 3.71
CA GLY A 171 -24.25 5.54 4.60
C GLY A 171 -24.94 6.71 3.88
N LYS A 172 -24.51 7.01 2.64
CA LYS A 172 -25.15 8.01 1.79
C LYS A 172 -26.53 7.53 1.30
N GLU A 173 -26.63 6.30 0.78
CA GLU A 173 -27.87 5.71 0.29
C GLU A 173 -28.94 5.58 1.37
N MET A 174 -28.54 5.22 2.59
CA MET A 174 -29.41 5.10 3.75
C MET A 174 -29.67 6.43 4.48
N GLU A 175 -29.06 7.52 4.06
CA GLU A 175 -29.13 8.82 4.72
C GLU A 175 -28.69 8.77 6.20
N LEU A 176 -27.56 8.10 6.46
CA LEU A 176 -27.04 7.98 7.82
C LEU A 176 -26.21 9.20 8.23
N PHE A 177 -25.48 9.77 7.29
CA PHE A 177 -24.64 10.97 7.49
C PHE A 177 -24.48 11.74 6.18
N MET A 178 -24.04 12.98 6.31
CA MET A 178 -23.68 13.84 5.19
C MET A 178 -22.42 14.65 5.50
N PHE A 179 -21.82 15.20 4.46
CA PHE A 179 -20.75 16.20 4.59
C PHE A 179 -21.24 17.54 4.05
N SER A 180 -20.73 18.62 4.63
CA SER A 180 -21.03 19.98 4.19
C SER A 180 -19.75 20.80 4.19
N ASP A 181 -19.50 21.53 3.10
CA ASP A 181 -18.32 22.42 3.00
C ASP A 181 -18.39 23.55 4.04
N ARG A 182 -19.60 23.92 4.51
CA ARG A 182 -19.80 24.91 5.56
C ARG A 182 -19.33 24.44 6.93
N VAL A 183 -19.35 23.12 7.17
CA VAL A 183 -18.88 22.53 8.44
C VAL A 183 -17.39 22.22 8.35
N GLY A 184 -16.94 21.76 7.20
CA GLY A 184 -15.54 21.42 6.93
C GLY A 184 -15.36 20.02 6.36
N LYS A 185 -14.27 19.84 5.63
CA LYS A 185 -13.92 18.56 5.01
C LYS A 185 -13.59 17.51 6.09
N GLY A 186 -14.11 16.30 5.91
CA GLY A 186 -13.85 15.19 6.82
C GLY A 186 -14.70 15.20 8.11
N LEU A 187 -15.57 16.20 8.32
CA LEU A 187 -16.43 16.32 9.50
C LEU A 187 -17.86 15.84 9.15
N PRO A 188 -18.25 14.60 9.52
CA PRO A 188 -19.56 14.08 9.19
C PRO A 188 -20.66 14.66 10.07
N ILE A 189 -21.76 15.06 9.44
CA ILE A 189 -23.01 15.41 10.11
C ILE A 189 -23.87 14.15 10.16
N TRP A 190 -24.18 13.67 11.35
CA TRP A 190 -25.04 12.52 11.55
C TRP A 190 -26.50 12.91 11.39
N LEU A 191 -27.18 12.28 10.44
CA LEU A 191 -28.60 12.46 10.21
C LEU A 191 -29.44 11.61 11.18
N ALA A 192 -30.76 11.76 11.17
CA ALA A 192 -31.63 11.11 12.15
C ALA A 192 -31.43 9.59 12.25
N LYS A 193 -31.40 8.89 11.13
CA LYS A 193 -31.17 7.41 11.10
C LYS A 193 -29.79 7.04 11.63
N GLY A 194 -28.75 7.78 11.21
CA GLY A 194 -27.37 7.52 11.67
C GLY A 194 -27.19 7.82 13.16
N THR A 195 -27.82 8.87 13.67
CA THR A 195 -27.84 9.17 15.10
C THR A 195 -28.49 8.04 15.90
N GLN A 196 -29.62 7.51 15.47
CA GLN A 196 -30.25 6.36 16.12
C GLN A 196 -29.37 5.12 16.09
N LEU A 197 -28.69 4.83 14.99
CA LEU A 197 -27.75 3.74 14.91
C LEU A 197 -26.60 3.90 15.92
N ARG A 198 -26.00 5.09 16.01
CA ARG A 198 -24.95 5.40 16.98
C ARG A 198 -25.43 5.19 18.43
N LEU A 199 -26.59 5.69 18.77
CA LEU A 199 -27.15 5.54 20.12
C LEU A 199 -27.36 4.09 20.49
N ARG A 200 -27.86 3.26 19.57
CA ARG A 200 -28.01 1.82 19.80
C ARG A 200 -26.69 1.09 19.97
N LEU A 201 -25.67 1.43 19.19
CA LEU A 201 -24.33 0.88 19.36
C LEU A 201 -23.72 1.28 20.71
N GLN A 202 -23.87 2.53 21.12
CA GLN A 202 -23.42 3.00 22.44
C GLN A 202 -24.14 2.26 23.58
N GLU A 203 -25.45 2.08 23.47
CA GLU A 203 -26.22 1.33 24.46
C GLU A 203 -25.77 -0.14 24.56
N MET A 204 -25.54 -0.77 23.43
CA MET A 204 -25.00 -2.14 23.39
C MET A 204 -23.63 -2.22 24.06
N LEU A 205 -22.72 -1.29 23.76
CA LEU A 205 -21.38 -1.24 24.35
C LEU A 205 -21.47 -1.06 25.88
N ARG A 206 -22.33 -0.14 26.38
CA ARG A 206 -22.57 0.03 27.81
C ARG A 206 -23.03 -1.26 28.49
N LYS A 207 -23.97 -1.98 27.88
CA LYS A 207 -24.44 -3.27 28.38
C LYS A 207 -23.33 -4.31 28.44
N MET A 208 -22.46 -4.35 27.41
CA MET A 208 -21.34 -5.29 27.34
C MET A 208 -20.23 -4.99 28.35
N LEU A 209 -19.98 -3.73 28.68
CA LEU A 209 -18.91 -3.30 29.59
C LEU A 209 -19.32 -3.37 31.07
N LYS A 210 -20.63 -3.26 31.36
CA LYS A 210 -21.16 -3.29 32.74
C LYS A 210 -20.69 -4.48 33.58
N PRO A 211 -20.68 -5.73 33.10
CA PRO A 211 -20.20 -6.88 33.88
C PRO A 211 -18.71 -6.83 34.23
N TYR A 212 -17.94 -6.00 33.55
CA TYR A 212 -16.50 -5.84 33.75
C TYR A 212 -16.15 -4.65 34.66
N ASN A 213 -17.15 -4.04 35.32
CA ASN A 213 -16.99 -2.90 36.21
C ASN A 213 -16.38 -1.65 35.56
N TYR A 214 -16.66 -1.45 34.27
CA TYR A 214 -16.31 -0.17 33.61
C TYR A 214 -17.33 0.90 33.98
N GLU A 215 -16.81 2.06 34.35
CA GLU A 215 -17.58 3.28 34.60
C GLU A 215 -17.45 4.25 33.42
N GLU A 216 -18.56 4.86 33.03
CA GLU A 216 -18.58 5.80 31.93
C GLU A 216 -18.25 7.21 32.45
N VAL A 217 -17.29 7.87 31.78
CA VAL A 217 -16.92 9.27 32.05
C VAL A 217 -17.05 10.09 30.77
N ILE A 218 -17.36 11.37 30.92
CA ILE A 218 -17.40 12.34 29.81
C ILE A 218 -16.27 13.33 30.02
N THR A 219 -15.31 13.32 29.12
CA THR A 219 -14.18 14.25 29.14
C THR A 219 -14.39 15.40 28.15
N PRO A 220 -13.82 16.61 28.39
CA PRO A 220 -13.86 17.69 27.41
C PRO A 220 -13.30 17.29 26.05
N GLY A 221 -13.83 17.90 24.98
CA GLY A 221 -13.33 17.70 23.60
C GLY A 221 -12.03 18.48 23.31
N ILE A 222 -11.57 19.27 24.26
CA ILE A 222 -10.33 20.06 24.17
C ILE A 222 -9.58 19.92 25.51
N GLY A 223 -8.25 19.98 25.48
CA GLY A 223 -7.42 19.88 26.69
C GLY A 223 -6.13 20.67 26.52
N GLY A 224 -5.49 21.02 27.65
CA GLY A 224 -4.22 21.74 27.63
C GLY A 224 -3.14 20.98 26.84
N LYS A 225 -2.33 21.70 26.08
CA LYS A 225 -1.24 21.13 25.24
C LYS A 225 -0.28 20.28 26.08
N SER A 226 -0.03 20.65 27.33
CA SER A 226 0.84 19.91 28.24
C SER A 226 0.44 18.42 28.40
N LEU A 227 -0.86 18.11 28.37
CA LEU A 227 -1.38 16.76 28.43
C LEU A 227 -0.89 15.93 27.24
N TYR A 228 -0.90 16.51 26.06
CA TYR A 228 -0.48 15.83 24.80
C TYR A 228 1.04 15.75 24.67
N VAL A 229 1.76 16.68 25.28
CA VAL A 229 3.24 16.60 25.42
C VAL A 229 3.61 15.47 26.36
N THR A 230 2.99 15.38 27.53
CA THR A 230 3.25 14.33 28.53
C THR A 230 2.94 12.94 28.00
N SER A 231 1.87 12.78 27.25
CA SER A 231 1.49 11.49 26.63
C SER A 231 2.30 11.12 25.38
N GLY A 232 3.17 12.01 24.87
CA GLY A 232 3.95 11.82 23.65
C GLY A 232 3.18 12.06 22.35
N HIS A 233 1.85 12.27 22.41
CA HIS A 233 1.01 12.50 21.22
C HIS A 233 1.46 13.70 20.41
N TYR A 234 1.84 14.79 21.08
CA TYR A 234 2.26 16.00 20.38
C TYR A 234 3.54 15.79 19.56
N ALA A 235 4.51 15.08 20.10
CA ALA A 235 5.76 14.78 19.39
C ALA A 235 5.54 13.83 18.18
N HIS A 236 4.62 12.87 18.33
CA HIS A 236 4.39 11.84 17.32
C HIS A 236 3.41 12.27 16.21
N TYR A 237 2.31 12.93 16.57
CA TYR A 237 1.21 13.30 15.67
C TYR A 237 1.05 14.80 15.46
N GLY A 238 1.90 15.65 16.03
CA GLY A 238 1.73 17.11 15.99
C GLY A 238 1.69 17.72 14.59
N LYS A 239 2.28 17.06 13.59
CA LYS A 239 2.22 17.49 12.19
C LYS A 239 0.87 17.20 11.52
N ASP A 240 0.19 16.15 11.99
CA ASP A 240 -1.08 15.66 11.43
C ASP A 240 -2.29 16.12 12.27
N ALA A 241 -2.06 16.72 13.42
CA ALA A 241 -3.08 17.27 14.31
C ALA A 241 -3.39 18.75 13.98
N PHE A 242 -4.57 19.20 14.39
CA PHE A 242 -4.84 20.63 14.40
C PHE A 242 -3.82 21.36 15.27
N GLN A 243 -3.35 22.51 14.79
CA GLN A 243 -2.39 23.31 15.55
C GLN A 243 -3.00 23.76 16.87
N PRO A 244 -2.18 24.00 17.92
CA PRO A 244 -2.67 24.48 19.21
C PRO A 244 -3.52 25.75 19.07
N ILE A 245 -4.60 25.81 19.82
CA ILE A 245 -5.47 26.98 19.94
C ILE A 245 -4.89 27.86 21.02
N HIS A 246 -4.53 29.07 20.64
CA HIS A 246 -4.04 30.10 21.60
C HIS A 246 -5.21 30.87 22.15
N THR A 247 -5.21 31.11 23.46
CA THR A 247 -6.14 32.02 24.11
C THR A 247 -5.54 33.43 24.23
N PRO A 248 -6.32 34.48 24.58
CA PRO A 248 -5.77 35.80 24.83
C PRO A 248 -4.85 35.87 26.07
N GLU A 249 -4.88 34.86 26.91
CA GLU A 249 -3.99 34.77 28.08
C GLU A 249 -2.64 34.22 27.65
N GLU A 250 -1.56 34.89 28.05
CA GLU A 250 -0.20 34.47 27.77
C GLU A 250 0.04 33.10 28.42
N ASP A 251 0.65 32.15 27.66
CA ASP A 251 1.01 30.78 28.08
C ASP A 251 -0.13 29.73 28.12
N GLU A 252 -1.34 30.02 27.68
CA GLU A 252 -2.39 29.02 27.57
C GLU A 252 -2.56 28.50 26.12
N GLU A 253 -2.19 27.24 25.92
CA GLU A 253 -2.39 26.53 24.64
C GLU A 253 -3.29 25.32 24.86
N TYR A 254 -4.28 25.19 24.01
CA TYR A 254 -5.20 24.05 24.00
C TYR A 254 -5.11 23.27 22.70
N MET A 255 -5.39 21.99 22.76
CA MET A 255 -5.48 21.08 21.59
C MET A 255 -6.83 20.40 21.57
N LEU A 256 -7.32 20.14 20.36
CA LEU A 256 -8.48 19.29 20.16
C LEU A 256 -8.11 17.85 20.55
N LYS A 257 -9.06 17.15 21.16
CA LYS A 257 -8.93 15.75 21.48
C LYS A 257 -8.90 14.94 20.16
N PRO A 258 -7.86 14.11 19.92
CA PRO A 258 -7.75 13.29 18.73
C PRO A 258 -8.78 12.16 18.67
#